data_7f5e5ca320a94d8b0825a4e3f97a289b
#
_entry.id   7f5e5ca320a94d8b0825a4e3f97a289b
#
_cell.length_a   1.000
_cell.length_b   1.000
_cell.length_c   1.000
_cell.angle_alpha   90.00
_cell.angle_beta   90.00
_cell.angle_gamma   90.00
#
_symmetry.space_group_name_H-M   'P 1'
#
loop_
_entity.id
_entity.type
_entity.pdbx_description
1 polymer ?
#
loop_
_entity_poly.entity_id
_entity_poly.type
_entity_poly.pdbx_seq_one_letter_code
_entity_poly.pdbx_strand_id
1 'polypeptide(L)'
;MSIQTDRWITRMAREHRMIEPFESSQVRSGVISYGVSSYGYDMRVAPEFRIFTNVLNSIVDPKCFDPKSFVEFEGDVCIVPPNSFALARSVEYFRIPRNVVTITVGKSTYARCGIITNVTPFEPEWEGFVTLEISNTTPLPAKIYANEGIAQVLFFKGDEEPEVSYKDKKGKYQGQQGVTLPRL
;
A
#
# COMPACT_ATOMS: atom_id res chain seq x y z
N MET A 1 11.67 21.11 0.23
CA MET A 1 10.70 19.97 0.19
C MET A 1 9.59 20.24 1.18
N SER A 2 8.31 20.07 0.74
CA SER A 2 7.15 20.34 1.58
C SER A 2 6.12 19.21 1.50
N ILE A 3 5.51 18.88 2.67
CA ILE A 3 4.36 17.99 2.74
C ILE A 3 3.14 18.66 2.12
N GLN A 4 2.32 17.90 1.40
CA GLN A 4 1.18 18.43 0.65
C GLN A 4 -0.12 18.30 1.43
N THR A 5 -1.00 19.31 1.30
CA THR A 5 -2.27 19.41 2.00
C THR A 5 -3.40 18.68 1.27
N ASP A 6 -4.52 18.48 1.96
CA ASP A 6 -5.79 17.97 1.42
C ASP A 6 -6.24 18.67 0.13
N ARG A 7 -6.10 20.00 0.06
CA ARG A 7 -6.44 20.81 -1.13
C ARG A 7 -5.58 20.42 -2.33
N TRP A 8 -4.28 20.28 -2.11
CA TRP A 8 -3.36 19.86 -3.16
C TRP A 8 -3.65 18.43 -3.61
N ILE A 9 -3.83 17.49 -2.66
CA ILE A 9 -4.14 16.09 -2.96
C ILE A 9 -5.44 15.99 -3.76
N THR A 10 -6.49 16.69 -3.34
CA THR A 10 -7.79 16.71 -4.04
C THR A 10 -7.66 17.24 -5.46
N ARG A 11 -6.92 18.34 -5.65
CA ARG A 11 -6.66 18.90 -7.00
C ARG A 11 -5.92 17.89 -7.89
N MET A 12 -4.82 17.31 -7.39
CA MET A 12 -4.03 16.35 -8.15
C MET A 12 -4.80 15.07 -8.49
N ALA A 13 -5.64 14.60 -7.58
CA ALA A 13 -6.50 13.44 -7.85
C ALA A 13 -7.53 13.74 -8.94
N ARG A 14 -8.18 14.91 -8.93
CA ARG A 14 -9.23 15.27 -9.88
C ARG A 14 -8.68 15.68 -11.25
N GLU A 15 -7.65 16.50 -11.29
CA GLU A 15 -7.11 17.08 -12.54
C GLU A 15 -6.11 16.13 -13.23
N HIS A 16 -5.35 15.35 -12.45
CA HIS A 16 -4.26 14.50 -12.96
C HIS A 16 -4.46 13.01 -12.67
N ARG A 17 -5.61 12.62 -12.11
CA ARG A 17 -5.91 11.22 -11.74
C ARG A 17 -4.82 10.57 -10.88
N MET A 18 -4.21 11.38 -9.97
CA MET A 18 -3.11 10.90 -9.13
C MET A 18 -3.51 9.72 -8.23
N ILE A 19 -4.79 9.67 -7.81
CA ILE A 19 -5.38 8.60 -7.00
C ILE A 19 -6.71 8.20 -7.64
N GLU A 20 -6.93 6.90 -7.92
CA GLU A 20 -8.14 6.43 -8.59
C GLU A 20 -8.53 5.01 -8.15
N PRO A 21 -9.75 4.76 -7.63
CA PRO A 21 -10.80 5.76 -7.34
C PRO A 21 -10.40 6.69 -6.19
N PHE A 22 -10.88 7.93 -6.23
CA PHE A 22 -10.55 8.95 -5.23
C PHE A 22 -11.74 9.24 -4.31
N GLU A 23 -11.52 9.13 -2.99
CA GLU A 23 -12.48 9.54 -1.97
C GLU A 23 -12.08 10.90 -1.39
N SER A 24 -12.89 11.93 -1.66
CA SER A 24 -12.55 13.33 -1.37
C SER A 24 -12.75 13.75 0.09
N SER A 25 -13.27 12.86 0.91
CA SER A 25 -13.50 13.09 2.35
C SER A 25 -13.21 11.82 3.15
N GLN A 26 -13.08 11.96 4.46
CA GLN A 26 -12.93 10.80 5.34
C GLN A 26 -14.25 10.05 5.53
N VAL A 27 -14.32 8.81 5.05
CA VAL A 27 -15.37 7.85 5.35
C VAL A 27 -15.05 7.17 6.69
N ARG A 28 -15.97 7.19 7.67
CA ARG A 28 -15.70 6.73 9.05
C ARG A 28 -16.81 5.86 9.65
N SER A 29 -18.00 5.88 9.07
CA SER A 29 -19.16 5.23 9.69
C SER A 29 -19.11 3.71 9.50
N GLY A 30 -18.90 2.99 10.59
CA GLY A 30 -18.90 1.52 10.61
C GLY A 30 -17.68 0.83 9.96
N VAL A 31 -16.65 1.61 9.57
CA VAL A 31 -15.46 1.12 8.88
C VAL A 31 -14.18 1.70 9.48
N ILE A 32 -13.06 1.04 9.26
CA ILE A 32 -11.74 1.64 9.48
C ILE A 32 -11.55 2.73 8.42
N SER A 33 -11.41 3.98 8.88
CA SER A 33 -11.56 5.18 8.05
C SER A 33 -10.58 5.22 6.87
N TYR A 34 -11.07 5.74 5.73
CA TYR A 34 -10.30 5.93 4.50
C TYR A 34 -10.68 7.25 3.80
N GLY A 35 -9.92 7.63 2.78
CA GLY A 35 -10.11 8.87 2.03
C GLY A 35 -9.13 9.97 2.42
N VAL A 36 -9.37 11.18 1.92
CA VAL A 36 -8.47 12.33 2.13
C VAL A 36 -8.43 12.75 3.59
N SER A 37 -7.22 13.00 4.11
CA SER A 37 -6.96 13.60 5.42
C SER A 37 -6.20 14.93 5.25
N SER A 38 -5.96 15.68 6.33
CA SER A 38 -5.37 17.02 6.29
C SER A 38 -4.03 17.09 5.52
N TYR A 39 -3.17 16.06 5.64
CA TYR A 39 -1.85 15.97 5.01
C TYR A 39 -1.57 14.58 4.45
N GLY A 40 -2.56 13.90 3.91
CA GLY A 40 -2.37 12.57 3.35
C GLY A 40 -3.65 11.97 2.80
N TYR A 41 -3.55 10.74 2.37
CA TYR A 41 -4.67 9.93 1.88
C TYR A 41 -4.63 8.56 2.55
N ASP A 42 -5.70 8.21 3.23
CA ASP A 42 -5.88 6.88 3.82
C ASP A 42 -6.36 5.92 2.72
N MET A 43 -5.47 5.07 2.22
CA MET A 43 -5.80 4.09 1.19
C MET A 43 -6.45 2.83 1.79
N ARG A 44 -7.23 2.16 0.96
CA ARG A 44 -7.93 0.91 1.30
C ARG A 44 -7.14 -0.30 0.84
N VAL A 45 -7.32 -1.42 1.55
CA VAL A 45 -6.86 -2.73 1.09
C VAL A 45 -7.95 -3.39 0.22
N ALA A 46 -7.56 -3.95 -0.92
CA ALA A 46 -8.44 -4.70 -1.81
C ALA A 46 -8.73 -6.12 -1.27
N PRO A 47 -9.76 -6.82 -1.78
CA PRO A 47 -10.15 -8.14 -1.28
C PRO A 47 -9.20 -9.27 -1.69
N GLU A 48 -8.18 -9.00 -2.51
CA GLU A 48 -7.21 -10.03 -2.94
C GLU A 48 -5.98 -10.04 -2.01
N PHE A 49 -5.73 -11.20 -1.43
CA PHE A 49 -4.63 -11.42 -0.49
C PHE A 49 -3.79 -12.63 -0.90
N ARG A 50 -2.50 -12.60 -0.52
CA ARG A 50 -1.60 -13.75 -0.54
C ARG A 50 -1.08 -13.97 0.86
N ILE A 51 -1.57 -15.01 1.53
CA ILE A 51 -1.24 -15.32 2.91
C ILE A 51 0.01 -16.20 2.94
N PHE A 52 1.05 -15.79 3.66
CA PHE A 52 2.28 -16.56 3.78
C PHE A 52 2.05 -17.88 4.52
N THR A 53 2.65 -18.94 4.00
CA THR A 53 2.67 -20.27 4.59
C THR A 53 4.10 -20.83 4.60
N ASN A 54 4.46 -21.51 5.68
CA ASN A 54 5.77 -22.15 5.86
C ASN A 54 5.74 -23.67 5.59
N VAL A 55 4.66 -24.19 4.99
CA VAL A 55 4.46 -25.65 4.82
C VAL A 55 5.41 -26.23 3.77
N LEU A 56 5.73 -25.46 2.73
CA LEU A 56 6.48 -25.97 1.58
C LEU A 56 7.94 -25.51 1.52
N ASN A 57 8.34 -24.55 2.34
CA ASN A 57 9.67 -23.96 2.31
C ASN A 57 10.26 -23.85 3.72
N SER A 58 11.57 -24.12 3.82
CA SER A 58 12.33 -24.05 5.07
C SER A 58 13.05 -22.71 5.28
N ILE A 59 13.13 -21.89 4.23
CA ILE A 59 13.85 -20.61 4.25
C ILE A 59 13.14 -19.59 3.34
N VAL A 60 13.15 -18.33 3.73
CA VAL A 60 12.72 -17.21 2.88
C VAL A 60 13.96 -16.59 2.24
N ASP A 61 14.07 -16.71 0.93
CA ASP A 61 15.16 -16.10 0.15
C ASP A 61 14.58 -15.04 -0.79
N PRO A 62 14.88 -13.74 -0.58
CA PRO A 62 14.38 -12.67 -1.44
C PRO A 62 14.97 -12.70 -2.86
N LYS A 63 16.08 -13.41 -3.08
CA LYS A 63 16.69 -13.60 -4.40
C LYS A 63 16.12 -14.78 -5.16
N CYS A 64 15.54 -15.74 -4.46
CA CYS A 64 14.96 -16.96 -5.02
C CYS A 64 13.64 -17.28 -4.29
N PHE A 65 12.70 -16.33 -4.35
CA PHE A 65 11.45 -16.47 -3.63
C PHE A 65 10.52 -17.48 -4.32
N ASP A 66 10.09 -18.51 -3.57
CA ASP A 66 9.16 -19.51 -4.08
C ASP A 66 7.71 -19.02 -3.94
N PRO A 67 6.97 -18.82 -5.05
CA PRO A 67 5.55 -18.43 -5.02
C PRO A 67 4.65 -19.38 -4.24
N LYS A 68 5.04 -20.66 -4.10
CA LYS A 68 4.31 -21.66 -3.29
C LYS A 68 4.31 -21.34 -1.79
N SER A 69 5.11 -20.37 -1.36
CA SER A 69 5.06 -19.83 0.01
C SER A 69 3.81 -19.00 0.31
N PHE A 70 2.94 -18.80 -0.67
CA PHE A 70 1.67 -18.09 -0.48
C PHE A 70 0.47 -18.94 -0.84
N VAL A 71 -0.61 -18.74 -0.06
CA VAL A 71 -1.97 -19.18 -0.38
C VAL A 71 -2.76 -17.96 -0.82
N GLU A 72 -3.38 -18.05 -1.99
CA GLU A 72 -4.27 -17.00 -2.50
C GLU A 72 -5.60 -17.05 -1.77
N PHE A 73 -6.11 -15.89 -1.39
CA PHE A 73 -7.39 -15.71 -0.72
C PHE A 73 -8.07 -14.46 -1.27
N GLU A 74 -9.36 -14.56 -1.54
CA GLU A 74 -10.22 -13.44 -1.92
C GLU A 74 -11.45 -13.41 -1.02
N GLY A 75 -11.75 -12.26 -0.42
CA GLY A 75 -12.89 -12.08 0.47
C GLY A 75 -12.85 -10.80 1.29
N ASP A 76 -13.96 -10.53 1.97
CA ASP A 76 -14.14 -9.29 2.75
C ASP A 76 -13.29 -9.23 4.02
N VAL A 77 -12.87 -10.38 4.57
CA VAL A 77 -12.06 -10.47 5.78
C VAL A 77 -10.96 -11.50 5.61
N CYS A 78 -9.71 -11.04 5.53
CA CYS A 78 -8.54 -11.92 5.54
C CYS A 78 -8.13 -12.22 6.98
N ILE A 79 -7.83 -13.49 7.26
CA ILE A 79 -7.27 -13.93 8.54
C ILE A 79 -5.76 -14.17 8.36
N VAL A 80 -4.94 -13.27 8.91
CA VAL A 80 -3.48 -13.43 8.90
C VAL A 80 -3.06 -14.29 10.11
N PRO A 81 -2.37 -15.43 9.89
CA PRO A 81 -1.95 -16.31 10.98
C PRO A 81 -1.06 -15.60 12.01
N PRO A 82 -0.93 -16.15 13.25
CA PRO A 82 -0.02 -15.63 14.25
C PRO A 82 1.42 -15.57 13.75
N ASN A 83 2.14 -14.49 14.09
CA ASN A 83 3.56 -14.32 13.72
C ASN A 83 3.86 -14.56 12.23
N SER A 84 2.91 -14.20 11.36
CA SER A 84 2.98 -14.38 9.91
C SER A 84 2.64 -13.07 9.20
N PHE A 85 2.58 -13.10 7.88
CA PHE A 85 2.23 -11.93 7.09
C PHE A 85 1.38 -12.31 5.86
N ALA A 86 0.77 -11.30 5.28
CA ALA A 86 0.09 -11.40 4.01
C ALA A 86 0.52 -10.25 3.09
N LEU A 87 0.53 -10.50 1.80
CA LEU A 87 0.57 -9.46 0.79
C LEU A 87 -0.84 -9.17 0.32
N ALA A 88 -1.13 -7.91 0.07
CA ALA A 88 -2.37 -7.46 -0.54
C ALA A 88 -2.08 -6.35 -1.54
N ARG A 89 -3.10 -5.86 -2.26
CA ARG A 89 -2.95 -4.64 -3.03
C ARG A 89 -3.88 -3.53 -2.52
N SER A 90 -3.57 -2.30 -2.85
CA SER A 90 -4.49 -1.19 -2.64
C SER A 90 -5.73 -1.30 -3.54
N VAL A 91 -6.86 -0.74 -3.10
CA VAL A 91 -8.02 -0.48 -3.97
C VAL A 91 -7.68 0.62 -4.97
N GLU A 92 -6.94 1.62 -4.50
CA GLU A 92 -6.55 2.79 -5.29
C GLU A 92 -5.36 2.49 -6.18
N TYR A 93 -5.43 2.95 -7.42
CA TYR A 93 -4.32 3.09 -8.35
C TYR A 93 -3.68 4.47 -8.18
N PHE A 94 -2.37 4.54 -8.06
CA PHE A 94 -1.62 5.79 -7.86
C PHE A 94 -0.83 6.14 -9.11
N ARG A 95 -0.70 7.45 -9.41
CA ARG A 95 0.18 8.04 -10.43
C ARG A 95 0.94 9.19 -9.81
N ILE A 96 2.19 8.95 -9.48
CA ILE A 96 3.01 9.92 -8.73
C ILE A 96 3.65 10.92 -9.70
N PRO A 97 3.47 12.23 -9.47
CA PRO A 97 4.12 13.26 -10.30
C PRO A 97 5.66 13.20 -10.20
N ARG A 98 6.36 13.68 -11.24
CA ARG A 98 7.83 13.64 -11.30
C ARG A 98 8.52 14.35 -10.14
N ASN A 99 7.92 15.39 -9.59
CA ASN A 99 8.49 16.17 -8.47
C ASN A 99 7.94 15.76 -7.09
N VAL A 100 7.35 14.58 -6.97
CA VAL A 100 6.74 14.07 -5.73
C VAL A 100 7.33 12.73 -5.34
N VAL A 101 7.59 12.56 -4.05
CA VAL A 101 7.87 11.27 -3.41
C VAL A 101 6.88 11.06 -2.27
N THR A 102 6.56 9.81 -1.95
CA THR A 102 5.63 9.48 -0.87
C THR A 102 6.30 8.77 0.28
N ILE A 103 5.71 8.91 1.47
CA ILE A 103 5.98 8.04 2.63
C ILE A 103 4.63 7.46 3.05
N THR A 104 4.60 6.16 3.30
CA THR A 104 3.39 5.46 3.75
C THR A 104 3.58 4.98 5.18
N VAL A 105 2.56 5.20 6.01
CA VAL A 105 2.54 4.74 7.40
C VAL A 105 1.29 3.91 7.66
N GLY A 106 1.40 2.86 8.47
CA GLY A 106 0.27 1.99 8.82
C GLY A 106 -0.82 2.75 9.58
N LYS A 107 -2.06 2.29 9.42
CA LYS A 107 -3.22 2.86 10.12
C LYS A 107 -3.13 2.60 11.62
N SER A 108 -3.36 3.65 12.42
CA SER A 108 -3.23 3.59 13.89
C SER A 108 -4.14 2.55 14.56
N THR A 109 -5.29 2.23 13.95
CA THR A 109 -6.20 1.18 14.42
C THR A 109 -5.51 -0.19 14.39
N TYR A 110 -4.89 -0.54 13.26
CA TYR A 110 -4.14 -1.79 13.12
C TYR A 110 -2.85 -1.80 13.96
N ALA A 111 -2.11 -0.69 13.97
CA ALA A 111 -0.87 -0.58 14.74
C ALA A 111 -1.07 -0.85 16.24
N ARG A 112 -2.20 -0.38 16.82
CA ARG A 112 -2.56 -0.65 18.22
C ARG A 112 -2.96 -2.10 18.50
N CYS A 113 -3.26 -2.87 17.45
CA CYS A 113 -3.52 -4.31 17.54
C CYS A 113 -2.29 -5.17 17.22
N GLY A 114 -1.10 -4.57 17.10
CA GLY A 114 0.13 -5.30 16.75
C GLY A 114 0.19 -5.71 15.27
N ILE A 115 -0.55 -5.03 14.40
CA ILE A 115 -0.52 -5.25 12.95
C ILE A 115 0.32 -4.13 12.32
N ILE A 116 1.34 -4.51 11.58
CA ILE A 116 2.23 -3.59 10.89
C ILE A 116 1.93 -3.64 9.39
N THR A 117 1.64 -2.49 8.78
CA THR A 117 1.61 -2.36 7.34
C THR A 117 2.87 -1.65 6.90
N ASN A 118 3.69 -2.35 6.13
CA ASN A 118 4.90 -1.79 5.52
C ASN A 118 4.64 -1.53 4.05
N VAL A 119 5.16 -0.42 3.55
CA VAL A 119 5.11 -0.03 2.13
C VAL A 119 6.33 0.83 1.84
N THR A 120 7.08 0.49 0.80
CA THR A 120 8.21 1.31 0.37
C THR A 120 7.73 2.61 -0.29
N PRO A 121 8.53 3.68 -0.32
CA PRO A 121 8.16 4.94 -0.95
C PRO A 121 7.74 4.77 -2.41
N PHE A 122 6.66 5.44 -2.83
CA PHE A 122 6.37 5.59 -4.25
C PHE A 122 7.28 6.69 -4.78
N GLU A 123 8.17 6.30 -5.67
CA GLU A 123 9.15 7.21 -6.26
C GLU A 123 8.52 8.11 -7.35
N PRO A 124 9.19 9.20 -7.76
CA PRO A 124 8.77 10.04 -8.87
C PRO A 124 8.41 9.25 -10.14
N GLU A 125 7.26 9.53 -10.73
CA GLU A 125 6.70 8.87 -11.93
C GLU A 125 6.40 7.37 -11.77
N TRP A 126 6.43 6.83 -10.54
CA TRP A 126 5.88 5.51 -10.31
C TRP A 126 4.34 5.54 -10.44
N GLU A 127 3.78 4.52 -11.07
CA GLU A 127 2.33 4.29 -11.09
C GLU A 127 1.99 2.82 -10.90
N GLY A 128 0.82 2.54 -10.34
CA GLY A 128 0.35 1.17 -10.10
C GLY A 128 -0.59 1.05 -8.91
N PHE A 129 -1.11 -0.17 -8.71
CA PHE A 129 -1.66 -0.58 -7.43
C PHE A 129 -0.51 -0.86 -6.47
N VAL A 130 -0.64 -0.42 -5.23
CA VAL A 130 0.39 -0.61 -4.20
C VAL A 130 0.34 -2.04 -3.69
N THR A 131 1.46 -2.73 -3.64
CA THR A 131 1.57 -3.97 -2.84
C THR A 131 1.76 -3.58 -1.38
N LEU A 132 0.92 -4.14 -0.52
CA LEU A 132 0.86 -3.91 0.92
C LEU A 132 1.46 -5.13 1.62
N GLU A 133 2.48 -4.94 2.45
CA GLU A 133 3.06 -5.99 3.29
C GLU A 133 2.46 -5.88 4.69
N ILE A 134 1.53 -6.78 5.03
CA ILE A 134 0.75 -6.74 6.27
C ILE A 134 1.24 -7.83 7.22
N SER A 135 1.95 -7.46 8.27
CA SER A 135 2.51 -8.38 9.25
C SER A 135 1.67 -8.44 10.51
N ASN A 136 1.32 -9.65 10.95
CA ASN A 136 0.73 -9.92 12.25
C ASN A 136 1.84 -10.30 13.24
N THR A 137 2.20 -9.39 14.14
CA THR A 137 3.24 -9.61 15.15
C THR A 137 2.70 -10.21 16.45
N THR A 138 1.42 -10.58 16.49
CA THR A 138 0.76 -11.11 17.67
C THR A 138 0.72 -12.65 17.67
N PRO A 139 0.58 -13.29 18.84
CA PRO A 139 0.41 -14.75 18.92
C PRO A 139 -1.01 -15.22 18.55
N LEU A 140 -1.91 -14.33 18.12
CA LEU A 140 -3.29 -14.64 17.74
C LEU A 140 -3.51 -14.37 16.25
N PRO A 141 -4.46 -15.07 15.58
CA PRO A 141 -4.90 -14.71 14.24
C PRO A 141 -5.46 -13.30 14.22
N ALA A 142 -5.12 -12.53 13.19
CA ALA A 142 -5.56 -11.14 13.04
C ALA A 142 -6.47 -10.96 11.82
N LYS A 143 -7.53 -10.16 11.98
CA LYS A 143 -8.46 -9.82 10.90
C LYS A 143 -8.00 -8.56 10.16
N ILE A 144 -7.99 -8.65 8.84
CA ILE A 144 -7.83 -7.50 7.93
C ILE A 144 -9.11 -7.36 7.11
N TYR A 145 -9.72 -6.19 7.15
CA TYR A 145 -11.00 -5.91 6.49
C TYR A 145 -10.75 -5.31 5.11
N ALA A 146 -11.21 -5.99 4.07
CA ALA A 146 -11.14 -5.51 2.70
C ALA A 146 -12.02 -4.26 2.49
N ASN A 147 -11.64 -3.42 1.52
CA ASN A 147 -12.30 -2.17 1.18
C ASN A 147 -12.30 -1.10 2.31
N GLU A 148 -11.55 -1.33 3.38
CA GLU A 148 -11.36 -0.41 4.49
C GLU A 148 -9.94 0.14 4.55
N GLY A 149 -9.73 1.23 5.33
CA GLY A 149 -8.45 1.90 5.46
C GLY A 149 -7.37 1.03 6.08
N ILE A 150 -6.19 0.96 5.46
CA ILE A 150 -5.07 0.12 5.91
C ILE A 150 -3.80 0.92 6.19
N ALA A 151 -3.55 1.98 5.43
CA ALA A 151 -2.36 2.80 5.55
C ALA A 151 -2.61 4.22 5.04
N GLN A 152 -1.82 5.19 5.52
CA GLN A 152 -1.87 6.58 5.09
C GLN A 152 -0.65 6.90 4.22
N VAL A 153 -0.91 7.48 3.06
CA VAL A 153 0.12 8.00 2.14
C VAL A 153 0.29 9.49 2.37
N LEU A 154 1.52 9.91 2.66
CA LEU A 154 1.95 11.30 2.76
C LEU A 154 2.69 11.69 1.48
N PHE A 155 2.38 12.85 0.92
CA PHE A 155 2.96 13.33 -0.33
C PHE A 155 3.93 14.48 -0.04
N PHE A 156 5.16 14.37 -0.52
CA PHE A 156 6.21 15.36 -0.37
C PHE A 156 6.63 15.88 -1.74
N LYS A 157 6.45 17.18 -1.95
CA LYS A 157 6.93 17.84 -3.17
C LYS A 157 8.39 18.26 -3.01
N GLY A 158 9.24 17.84 -3.94
CA GLY A 158 10.63 18.29 -4.04
C GLY A 158 10.72 19.74 -4.49
N ASP A 159 11.83 20.42 -4.15
CA ASP A 159 12.15 21.78 -4.60
C ASP A 159 12.59 21.75 -6.08
N GLU A 160 13.18 20.62 -6.49
CA GLU A 160 13.62 20.34 -7.87
C GLU A 160 13.09 18.98 -8.33
N GLU A 161 13.03 18.77 -9.64
CA GLU A 161 12.74 17.45 -10.21
C GLU A 161 14.02 16.59 -10.22
N PRO A 162 13.93 15.27 -9.96
CA PRO A 162 15.06 14.39 -10.07
C PRO A 162 15.51 14.26 -11.54
N GLU A 163 16.81 14.13 -11.76
CA GLU A 163 17.35 13.84 -13.10
C GLU A 163 16.80 12.53 -13.66
N VAL A 164 16.69 11.50 -12.80
CA VAL A 164 16.22 10.16 -13.16
C VAL A 164 15.05 9.77 -12.28
N SER A 165 13.88 9.56 -12.89
CA SER A 165 12.68 9.08 -12.21
C SER A 165 12.61 7.55 -12.17
N TYR A 166 11.59 7.01 -11.45
CA TYR A 166 11.33 5.56 -11.44
C TYR A 166 10.98 5.02 -12.84
N LYS A 167 10.27 5.80 -13.63
CA LYS A 167 9.94 5.48 -15.02
C LYS A 167 11.18 5.47 -15.92
N ASP A 168 12.06 6.47 -15.78
CA ASP A 168 13.28 6.59 -16.58
C ASP A 168 14.20 5.38 -16.37
N LYS A 169 14.38 4.93 -15.12
CA LYS A 169 15.20 3.74 -14.80
C LYS A 169 14.48 2.41 -15.03
N LYS A 170 13.27 2.42 -15.62
CA LYS A 170 12.45 1.22 -15.88
C LYS A 170 12.29 0.35 -14.63
N GLY A 171 11.93 0.99 -13.52
CA GLY A 171 11.82 0.34 -12.22
C GLY A 171 10.96 -0.93 -12.26
N LYS A 172 11.40 -1.99 -11.60
CA LYS A 172 10.83 -3.35 -11.69
C LYS A 172 9.37 -3.49 -11.24
N TYR A 173 8.85 -2.51 -10.52
CA TYR A 173 7.46 -2.47 -10.05
C TYR A 173 6.61 -1.39 -10.73
N GLN A 174 7.04 -0.87 -11.88
CA GLN A 174 6.26 0.09 -12.66
C GLN A 174 5.01 -0.57 -13.24
N GLY A 175 3.86 0.09 -13.11
CA GLY A 175 2.59 -0.35 -13.70
C GLY A 175 1.99 -1.60 -13.04
N GLN A 176 2.21 -1.84 -11.75
CA GLN A 176 1.65 -3.01 -11.05
C GLN A 176 0.13 -3.07 -11.18
N GLN A 177 -0.41 -4.23 -11.62
CA GLN A 177 -1.84 -4.46 -11.80
C GLN A 177 -2.47 -5.32 -10.69
N GLY A 178 -1.66 -5.97 -9.85
CA GLY A 178 -2.11 -6.84 -8.77
C GLY A 178 -1.05 -6.99 -7.69
N VAL A 179 -1.25 -7.93 -6.77
CA VAL A 179 -0.26 -8.28 -5.75
C VAL A 179 1.00 -8.80 -6.43
N THR A 180 2.09 -8.06 -6.31
CA THR A 180 3.34 -8.37 -6.98
C THR A 180 4.31 -9.01 -6.00
N LEU A 181 4.85 -10.19 -6.37
CA LEU A 181 5.87 -10.91 -5.60
C LEU A 181 7.26 -10.26 -5.77
N PRO A 182 8.23 -10.59 -4.87
CA PRO A 182 9.59 -10.09 -4.99
C PRO A 182 10.19 -10.36 -6.37
N ARG A 183 10.88 -9.36 -6.93
CA ARG A 183 11.61 -9.43 -8.21
C ARG A 183 13.03 -8.92 -8.00
N LEU A 184 14.00 -9.50 -8.72
CA LEU A 184 15.37 -8.98 -8.82
C LEU A 184 15.48 -7.88 -9.85
#